data_9299749335dbb8751a5124106c712d2f
#
_entry.id   9299749335dbb8751a5124106c712d2f
#
_cell.length_a   1.000
_cell.length_b   1.000
_cell.length_c   1.000
_cell.angle_alpha   90.00
_cell.angle_beta   90.00
_cell.angle_gamma   90.00
#
_symmetry.space_group_name_H-M   'P 1'
#
loop_
_entity.id
_entity.type
_entity.pdbx_description
1 polymer ?
#
loop_
_entity_poly.entity_id
_entity_poly.type
_entity_poly.pdbx_seq_one_letter_code
_entity_poly.pdbx_strand_id
1 'polypeptide(L)'
;MIVATLGFLGYCAYIYDLTGQPLLWATALTRWGSGYHPGGAPWDAPVELVRRLMTHPYAYLASEPMAVYDTLYGVTALMFVAAIPFVWRKLGAAYGVFMLLNLYVPLSSGAFEGLGRYCSVLFPAFIFLASLRPRFVYTGLAVFFALFYTLGLAMFTTARPLF
;
A
#
# COMPACT_ATOMS: atom_id res chain seq x y z
N MET A 1 23.80 -4.37 -6.05
CA MET A 1 23.44 -3.05 -5.48
C MET A 1 24.08 -1.89 -6.25
N ILE A 2 25.37 -1.89 -6.54
CA ILE A 2 26.08 -0.79 -7.24
C ILE A 2 25.42 -0.42 -8.59
N VAL A 3 25.07 -1.40 -9.42
CA VAL A 3 24.44 -1.16 -10.72
C VAL A 3 23.09 -0.44 -10.61
N ALA A 4 22.26 -0.82 -9.63
CA ALA A 4 20.98 -0.17 -9.40
C ALA A 4 21.15 1.30 -8.94
N THR A 5 22.16 1.55 -8.08
CA THR A 5 22.48 2.92 -7.63
C THR A 5 23.00 3.77 -8.79
N LEU A 6 23.86 3.21 -9.66
CA LEU A 6 24.34 3.91 -10.85
C LEU A 6 23.21 4.24 -11.83
N GLY A 7 22.26 3.31 -12.01
CA GLY A 7 21.06 3.56 -12.83
C GLY A 7 20.22 4.71 -12.29
N PHE A 8 20.00 4.74 -10.98
CA PHE A 8 19.26 5.82 -10.32
C PHE A 8 19.99 7.18 -10.45
N LEU A 9 21.30 7.21 -10.22
CA LEU A 9 22.11 8.42 -10.37
C LEU A 9 22.12 8.90 -11.83
N GLY A 10 22.22 7.98 -12.78
CA GLY A 10 22.14 8.30 -14.22
C GLY A 10 20.79 8.91 -14.59
N TYR A 11 19.69 8.38 -14.04
CA TYR A 11 18.36 8.96 -14.23
C TYR A 11 18.26 10.36 -13.62
N CYS A 12 18.74 10.56 -12.40
CA CYS A 12 18.76 11.88 -11.77
C CYS A 12 19.60 12.91 -12.56
N ALA A 13 20.74 12.50 -13.10
CA ALA A 13 21.58 13.34 -13.96
C ALA A 13 20.86 13.72 -15.27
N TYR A 14 20.20 12.77 -15.91
CA TYR A 14 19.38 13.01 -17.09
C TYR A 14 18.24 14.01 -16.83
N ILE A 15 17.51 13.84 -15.72
CA ILE A 15 16.43 14.78 -15.34
C ILE A 15 17.01 16.16 -15.02
N TYR A 16 18.19 16.21 -14.37
CA TYR A 16 18.86 17.49 -14.11
C TYR A 16 19.23 18.24 -15.40
N ASP A 17 19.74 17.53 -16.39
CA ASP A 17 20.10 18.11 -17.69
C ASP A 17 18.87 18.69 -18.42
N LEU A 18 17.73 18.01 -18.31
CA LEU A 18 16.47 18.45 -18.94
C LEU A 18 15.76 19.61 -18.21
N THR A 19 15.83 19.67 -16.88
CA THR A 19 14.93 20.49 -16.07
C THR A 19 15.63 21.37 -15.05
N GLY A 20 16.92 21.18 -14.85
CA GLY A 20 17.70 21.84 -13.81
C GLY A 20 17.44 21.32 -12.39
N GLN A 21 16.58 20.31 -12.23
CA GLN A 21 16.19 19.75 -10.91
C GLN A 21 16.31 18.22 -10.90
N PRO A 22 17.33 17.65 -10.22
CA PRO A 22 17.61 16.20 -10.29
C PRO A 22 16.51 15.33 -9.65
N LEU A 23 15.70 15.90 -8.77
CA LEU A 23 14.62 15.21 -8.05
C LEU A 23 13.22 15.70 -8.46
N LEU A 24 13.08 16.25 -9.67
CA LEU A 24 11.79 16.76 -10.16
C LEU A 24 10.69 15.69 -10.15
N TRP A 25 11.05 14.43 -10.38
CA TRP A 25 10.11 13.30 -10.31
C TRP A 25 9.46 13.17 -8.92
N ALA A 26 10.20 13.44 -7.84
CA ALA A 26 9.66 13.39 -6.47
C ALA A 26 8.68 14.53 -6.21
N THR A 27 8.97 15.75 -6.73
CA THR A 27 8.05 16.87 -6.61
C THR A 27 6.87 16.80 -7.58
N ALA A 28 7.03 16.15 -8.74
CA ALA A 28 5.94 15.91 -9.68
C ALA A 28 4.84 15.05 -9.08
N LEU A 29 5.18 14.10 -8.22
CA LEU A 29 4.21 13.25 -7.52
C LEU A 29 3.24 14.06 -6.63
N THR A 30 3.66 15.21 -6.11
CA THR A 30 2.77 16.09 -5.32
C THR A 30 1.64 16.71 -6.14
N ARG A 31 1.75 16.69 -7.46
CA ARG A 31 0.73 17.21 -8.38
C ARG A 31 -0.34 16.16 -8.74
N TRP A 32 -0.15 14.89 -8.40
CA TRP A 32 -1.04 13.80 -8.78
C TRP A 32 -2.26 13.64 -7.88
N GLY A 33 -2.28 14.29 -6.73
CA GLY A 33 -3.45 14.25 -5.86
C GLY A 33 -3.31 15.17 -4.65
N SER A 34 -4.42 15.70 -4.18
CA SER A 34 -4.49 16.59 -3.01
C SER A 34 -4.09 15.91 -1.69
N GLY A 35 -3.98 14.59 -1.68
CA GLY A 35 -3.60 13.79 -0.50
C GLY A 35 -2.14 13.35 -0.45
N TYR A 36 -1.36 13.57 -1.52
CA TYR A 36 0.02 13.12 -1.57
C TYR A 36 0.97 14.13 -0.92
N HIS A 37 1.43 13.80 0.27
CA HIS A 37 2.39 14.61 1.05
C HIS A 37 3.64 13.79 1.37
N PRO A 38 4.65 13.74 0.46
CA PRO A 38 5.86 12.97 0.70
C PRO A 38 6.59 13.50 1.95
N GLY A 39 7.01 12.59 2.81
CA GLY A 39 7.70 12.92 4.07
C GLY A 39 6.78 13.06 5.28
N GLY A 40 5.50 12.70 5.16
CA GLY A 40 4.59 12.53 6.29
C GLY A 40 4.96 11.32 7.17
N ALA A 41 4.35 11.23 8.34
CA ALA A 41 4.51 10.05 9.16
C ALA A 41 3.67 8.89 8.61
N PRO A 42 4.19 7.63 8.61
CA PRO A 42 3.49 6.49 8.00
C PRO A 42 2.20 6.10 8.72
N TRP A 43 1.94 6.65 9.90
CA TRP A 43 0.71 6.44 10.65
C TRP A 43 -0.36 7.51 10.43
N ASP A 44 -0.04 8.64 9.79
CA ASP A 44 -0.98 9.77 9.66
C ASP A 44 -2.22 9.37 8.85
N ALA A 45 -2.03 8.81 7.66
CA ALA A 45 -3.15 8.36 6.83
C ALA A 45 -3.95 7.19 7.46
N PRO A 46 -3.32 6.11 8.00
CA PRO A 46 -4.04 5.07 8.72
C PRO A 46 -4.82 5.56 9.94
N VAL A 47 -4.26 6.46 10.74
CA VAL A 47 -4.94 7.02 11.93
C VAL A 47 -6.14 7.86 11.51
N GLU A 48 -5.98 8.70 10.49
CA GLU A 48 -7.08 9.52 9.98
C GLU A 48 -8.20 8.65 9.39
N LEU A 49 -7.87 7.59 8.64
CA LEU A 49 -8.87 6.65 8.14
C LEU A 49 -9.66 6.00 9.26
N VAL A 50 -8.96 5.47 10.28
CA VAL A 50 -9.63 4.85 11.43
C VAL A 50 -10.50 5.86 12.16
N ARG A 51 -10.01 7.09 12.34
CA ARG A 51 -10.77 8.18 12.97
C ARG A 51 -12.07 8.44 12.20
N ARG A 52 -12.02 8.62 10.88
CA ARG A 52 -13.19 8.88 10.02
C ARG A 52 -14.20 7.74 10.08
N LEU A 53 -13.73 6.50 9.98
CA LEU A 53 -14.58 5.31 10.06
C LEU A 53 -15.23 5.14 11.45
N MET A 54 -14.56 5.55 12.53
CA MET A 54 -15.13 5.43 13.88
C MET A 54 -16.08 6.57 14.25
N THR A 55 -15.84 7.78 13.72
CA THR A 55 -16.67 8.96 14.08
C THR A 55 -17.91 9.09 13.20
N HIS A 56 -17.76 8.95 11.88
CA HIS A 56 -18.83 9.17 10.91
C HIS A 56 -18.78 8.20 9.72
N PRO A 57 -18.88 6.88 9.95
CA PRO A 57 -18.66 5.86 8.90
C PRO A 57 -19.58 6.04 7.69
N TYR A 58 -20.86 6.25 7.95
CA TYR A 58 -21.84 6.38 6.87
C TYR A 58 -21.66 7.68 6.07
N ALA A 59 -21.46 8.80 6.75
CA ALA A 59 -21.25 10.08 6.09
C ALA A 59 -19.97 10.06 5.25
N TYR A 60 -18.88 9.46 5.75
CA TYR A 60 -17.63 9.33 5.03
C TYR A 60 -17.77 8.47 3.77
N LEU A 61 -18.33 7.26 3.89
CA LEU A 61 -18.49 6.34 2.76
C LEU A 61 -19.47 6.84 1.69
N ALA A 62 -20.46 7.68 2.09
CA ALA A 62 -21.47 8.22 1.19
C ALA A 62 -21.08 9.56 0.53
N SER A 63 -20.17 10.33 1.14
CA SER A 63 -19.86 11.68 0.71
C SER A 63 -18.76 11.77 -0.34
N GLU A 64 -17.82 10.83 -0.35
CA GLU A 64 -16.66 10.87 -1.23
C GLU A 64 -16.59 9.63 -2.14
N PRO A 65 -16.55 9.81 -3.48
CA PRO A 65 -16.44 8.68 -4.40
C PRO A 65 -15.22 7.79 -4.16
N MET A 66 -14.12 8.39 -3.65
CA MET A 66 -12.86 7.69 -3.39
C MET A 66 -12.80 7.06 -1.99
N ALA A 67 -13.73 7.38 -1.07
CA ALA A 67 -13.70 6.89 0.31
C ALA A 67 -13.74 5.35 0.42
N VAL A 68 -14.49 4.70 -0.49
CA VAL A 68 -14.56 3.23 -0.54
C VAL A 68 -13.21 2.63 -0.93
N TYR A 69 -12.51 3.23 -1.89
CA TYR A 69 -11.18 2.78 -2.32
C TYR A 69 -10.14 2.99 -1.24
N ASP A 70 -10.11 4.17 -0.63
CA ASP A 70 -9.21 4.48 0.47
C ASP A 70 -9.43 3.55 1.66
N THR A 71 -10.69 3.21 1.94
CA THR A 71 -11.02 2.23 2.98
C THR A 71 -10.49 0.85 2.65
N LEU A 72 -10.71 0.36 1.41
CA LEU A 72 -10.22 -0.96 0.98
C LEU A 72 -8.69 -1.03 1.03
N TYR A 73 -8.01 -0.01 0.50
CA TYR A 73 -6.54 0.05 0.51
C TYR A 73 -5.99 0.21 1.91
N GLY A 74 -6.59 1.07 2.73
CA GLY A 74 -6.17 1.29 4.10
C GLY A 74 -6.36 0.05 4.97
N VAL A 75 -7.51 -0.64 4.88
CA VAL A 75 -7.74 -1.91 5.59
C VAL A 75 -6.75 -2.98 5.13
N THR A 76 -6.52 -3.09 3.82
CA THR A 76 -5.53 -4.03 3.29
C THR A 76 -4.14 -3.73 3.86
N ALA A 77 -3.69 -2.47 3.83
CA ALA A 77 -2.41 -2.07 4.39
C ALA A 77 -2.29 -2.39 5.88
N LEU A 78 -3.34 -2.09 6.66
CA LEU A 78 -3.36 -2.40 8.09
C LEU A 78 -3.24 -3.91 8.36
N MET A 79 -3.87 -4.74 7.54
CA MET A 79 -3.72 -6.20 7.63
C MET A 79 -2.26 -6.63 7.39
N PHE A 80 -1.59 -6.07 6.38
CA PHE A 80 -0.19 -6.38 6.11
C PHE A 80 0.76 -5.83 7.18
N VAL A 81 0.50 -4.63 7.71
CA VAL A 81 1.23 -4.08 8.86
C VAL A 81 1.08 -4.99 10.08
N ALA A 82 -0.14 -5.42 10.38
CA ALA A 82 -0.41 -6.35 11.48
C ALA A 82 0.27 -7.72 11.30
N ALA A 83 0.51 -8.14 10.05
CA ALA A 83 1.23 -9.37 9.76
C ALA A 83 2.74 -9.29 10.04
N ILE A 84 3.36 -8.09 10.03
CA ILE A 84 4.81 -7.91 10.19
C ILE A 84 5.38 -8.63 11.43
N PRO A 85 4.86 -8.44 12.66
CA PRO A 85 5.42 -9.09 13.83
C PRO A 85 5.32 -10.63 13.79
N PHE A 86 4.29 -11.17 13.15
CA PHE A 86 4.12 -12.62 12.98
C PHE A 86 5.11 -13.17 11.94
N VAL A 87 5.28 -12.48 10.82
CA VAL A 87 6.28 -12.81 9.80
C VAL A 87 7.68 -12.74 10.40
N TRP A 88 7.99 -11.69 11.14
CA TRP A 88 9.27 -11.51 11.81
C TRP A 88 9.61 -12.70 12.71
N ARG A 89 8.64 -13.12 13.56
CA ARG A 89 8.84 -14.24 14.48
C ARG A 89 8.93 -15.59 13.80
N LYS A 90 8.20 -15.81 12.70
CA LYS A 90 8.05 -17.14 12.07
C LYS A 90 9.00 -17.36 10.91
N LEU A 91 9.26 -16.35 10.09
CA LEU A 91 10.10 -16.42 8.91
C LEU A 91 11.47 -15.77 9.11
N GLY A 92 11.62 -14.92 10.12
CA GLY A 92 12.87 -14.26 10.47
C GLY A 92 12.87 -12.76 10.19
N ALA A 93 13.87 -12.07 10.78
CA ALA A 93 13.99 -10.62 10.77
C ALA A 93 14.11 -10.04 9.34
N ALA A 94 14.81 -10.70 8.44
CA ALA A 94 14.99 -10.23 7.07
C ALA A 94 13.67 -10.01 6.33
N TYR A 95 12.72 -10.94 6.49
CA TYR A 95 11.39 -10.84 5.89
C TYR A 95 10.53 -9.77 6.54
N GLY A 96 10.62 -9.63 7.88
CA GLY A 96 9.93 -8.56 8.61
C GLY A 96 10.42 -7.17 8.21
N VAL A 97 11.73 -6.98 8.10
CA VAL A 97 12.35 -5.73 7.63
C VAL A 97 11.97 -5.44 6.17
N PHE A 98 11.99 -6.46 5.31
CA PHE A 98 11.54 -6.32 3.92
C PHE A 98 10.11 -5.77 3.84
N MET A 99 9.16 -6.36 4.58
CA MET A 99 7.78 -5.89 4.62
C MET A 99 7.68 -4.46 5.16
N LEU A 100 8.38 -4.17 6.25
CA LEU A 100 8.35 -2.87 6.90
C LEU A 100 8.84 -1.76 5.95
N LEU A 101 9.98 -1.97 5.28
CA LEU A 101 10.54 -0.98 4.37
C LEU A 101 9.65 -0.77 3.13
N ASN A 102 9.06 -1.84 2.59
CA ASN A 102 8.17 -1.72 1.44
C ASN A 102 6.83 -1.04 1.77
N LEU A 103 6.34 -1.14 3.00
CA LEU A 103 5.12 -0.44 3.45
C LEU A 103 5.40 0.97 3.96
N TYR A 104 6.59 1.22 4.50
CA TYR A 104 6.95 2.52 5.06
C TYR A 104 6.83 3.64 4.02
N VAL A 105 7.41 3.44 2.83
CA VAL A 105 7.44 4.45 1.77
C VAL A 105 6.03 4.85 1.30
N PRO A 106 5.15 3.92 0.88
CA PRO A 106 3.81 4.29 0.46
C PRO A 106 2.93 4.83 1.60
N LEU A 107 3.07 4.33 2.83
CA LEU A 107 2.33 4.86 3.98
C LEU A 107 2.77 6.27 4.37
N SER A 108 4.05 6.63 4.17
CA SER A 108 4.56 7.97 4.43
C SER A 108 4.21 8.98 3.33
N SER A 109 3.56 8.56 2.25
CA SER A 109 3.08 9.45 1.19
C SER A 109 1.80 10.21 1.57
N GLY A 110 1.11 9.82 2.63
CA GLY A 110 -0.14 10.42 3.09
C GLY A 110 -1.38 10.00 2.31
N ALA A 111 -1.24 9.18 1.26
CA ALA A 111 -2.34 8.68 0.45
C ALA A 111 -2.33 7.15 0.39
N PHE A 112 -3.52 6.55 0.20
CA PHE A 112 -3.65 5.10 0.03
C PHE A 112 -3.58 4.66 -1.44
N GLU A 113 -3.43 5.60 -2.35
CA GLU A 113 -3.44 5.33 -3.79
C GLU A 113 -2.33 4.36 -4.18
N GLY A 114 -2.72 3.31 -4.90
CA GLY A 114 -1.79 2.27 -5.35
C GLY A 114 -1.31 1.30 -4.26
N LEU A 115 -1.75 1.43 -3.01
CA LEU A 115 -1.26 0.63 -1.88
C LEU A 115 -1.53 -0.88 -2.07
N GLY A 116 -2.61 -1.24 -2.76
CA GLY A 116 -2.90 -2.62 -3.14
C GLY A 116 -1.78 -3.28 -3.96
N ARG A 117 -1.15 -2.52 -4.86
CA ARG A 117 0.01 -3.00 -5.65
C ARG A 117 1.22 -3.25 -4.76
N TYR A 118 1.51 -2.36 -3.82
CA TYR A 118 2.61 -2.55 -2.87
C TYR A 118 2.35 -3.75 -1.96
N CYS A 119 1.12 -3.96 -1.52
CA CYS A 119 0.76 -5.12 -0.71
C CYS A 119 0.87 -6.45 -1.49
N SER A 120 0.57 -6.46 -2.79
CA SER A 120 0.61 -7.67 -3.60
C SER A 120 2.02 -8.27 -3.77
N VAL A 121 3.07 -7.46 -3.67
CA VAL A 121 4.47 -7.92 -3.77
C VAL A 121 5.05 -8.36 -2.42
N LEU A 122 4.31 -8.24 -1.32
CA LEU A 122 4.76 -8.64 0.00
C LEU A 122 4.64 -10.16 0.21
N PHE A 123 5.35 -10.93 -0.61
CA PHE A 123 5.32 -12.38 -0.59
C PHE A 123 5.54 -13.03 0.79
N PRO A 124 6.31 -12.46 1.76
CA PRO A 124 6.47 -13.07 3.07
C PRO A 124 5.15 -13.18 3.85
N ALA A 125 4.22 -12.24 3.66
CA ALA A 125 2.91 -12.31 4.27
C ALA A 125 2.11 -13.51 3.71
N PHE A 126 2.17 -13.75 2.41
CA PHE A 126 1.50 -14.90 1.78
C PHE A 126 2.11 -16.24 2.21
N ILE A 127 3.45 -16.31 2.34
CA ILE A 127 4.12 -17.48 2.91
C ILE A 127 3.66 -17.74 4.35
N PHE A 128 3.57 -16.67 5.16
CA PHE A 128 3.06 -16.76 6.52
C PHE A 128 1.61 -17.27 6.54
N LEU A 129 0.72 -16.68 5.75
CA LEU A 129 -0.69 -17.12 5.64
C LEU A 129 -0.82 -18.56 5.21
N ALA A 130 -0.04 -18.99 4.20
CA ALA A 130 -0.01 -20.37 3.73
C ALA A 130 0.50 -21.37 4.78
N SER A 131 1.26 -20.88 5.77
CA SER A 131 1.78 -21.69 6.87
C SER A 131 0.81 -21.90 8.03
N LEU A 132 -0.37 -21.25 7.99
CA LEU A 132 -1.41 -21.42 9.00
C LEU A 132 -2.07 -22.79 8.81
N ARG A 133 -2.02 -23.63 9.85
CA ARG A 133 -2.46 -25.03 9.77
C ARG A 133 -3.98 -25.27 9.91
N PRO A 134 -4.77 -24.47 10.64
CA PRO A 134 -6.19 -24.76 10.80
C PRO A 134 -6.93 -24.71 9.46
N ARG A 135 -7.56 -25.83 9.05
CA ARG A 135 -8.27 -25.94 7.77
C ARG A 135 -9.33 -24.87 7.56
N PHE A 136 -10.06 -24.48 8.62
CA PHE A 136 -11.06 -23.44 8.53
C PHE A 136 -10.45 -22.05 8.25
N VAL A 137 -9.25 -21.75 8.78
CA VAL A 137 -8.52 -20.51 8.51
C VAL A 137 -8.09 -20.47 7.05
N TYR A 138 -7.53 -21.57 6.56
CA TYR A 138 -7.13 -21.66 5.15
C TYR A 138 -8.32 -21.48 4.21
N THR A 139 -9.44 -22.15 4.47
CA THR A 139 -10.66 -22.02 3.67
C THR A 139 -11.22 -20.60 3.76
N GLY A 140 -11.25 -20.00 4.95
CA GLY A 140 -11.68 -18.62 5.14
C GLY A 140 -10.82 -17.61 4.36
N LEU A 141 -9.50 -17.76 4.39
CA LEU A 141 -8.58 -16.94 3.60
C LEU A 141 -8.78 -17.12 2.09
N ALA A 142 -8.97 -18.36 1.63
CA ALA A 142 -9.21 -18.64 0.21
C ALA A 142 -10.51 -17.96 -0.27
N VAL A 143 -11.59 -18.04 0.53
CA VAL A 143 -12.86 -17.37 0.24
C VAL A 143 -12.68 -15.86 0.26
N PHE A 144 -11.99 -15.32 1.27
CA PHE A 144 -11.72 -13.88 1.35
C PHE A 144 -10.98 -13.36 0.11
N PHE A 145 -9.89 -14.02 -0.29
CA PHE A 145 -9.13 -13.62 -1.47
C PHE A 145 -9.91 -13.79 -2.77
N ALA A 146 -10.75 -14.84 -2.87
CA ALA A 146 -11.62 -15.03 -4.02
C ALA A 146 -12.67 -13.90 -4.14
N LEU A 147 -13.30 -13.52 -3.04
CA LEU A 147 -14.25 -12.41 -3.01
C LEU A 147 -13.57 -11.07 -3.32
N PHE A 148 -12.38 -10.85 -2.75
CA PHE A 148 -11.61 -9.63 -3.00
C PHE A 148 -11.16 -9.55 -4.47
N TYR A 149 -10.74 -10.65 -5.07
CA TYR A 149 -10.42 -10.75 -6.49
C TYR A 149 -11.64 -10.45 -7.37
N THR A 150 -12.79 -11.05 -7.03
CA THR A 150 -14.04 -10.82 -7.77
C THR A 150 -14.47 -9.35 -7.70
N LEU A 151 -14.37 -8.73 -6.52
CA LEU A 151 -14.62 -7.31 -6.33
C LEU A 151 -13.68 -6.46 -7.20
N GLY A 152 -12.38 -6.73 -7.16
CA GLY A 152 -11.39 -6.04 -7.99
C GLY A 152 -11.68 -6.18 -9.48
N LEU A 153 -12.05 -7.38 -9.93
CA LEU A 153 -12.43 -7.63 -11.33
C LEU A 153 -13.70 -6.85 -11.71
N ALA A 154 -14.71 -6.85 -10.86
CA ALA A 154 -15.95 -6.09 -11.09
C ALA A 154 -15.67 -4.58 -11.20
N MET A 155 -14.82 -4.03 -10.33
CA MET A 155 -14.41 -2.63 -10.38
C MET A 155 -13.63 -2.31 -11.66
N PHE A 156 -12.72 -3.18 -12.06
CA PHE A 156 -11.94 -3.02 -13.30
C PHE A 156 -12.84 -3.04 -14.53
N THR A 157 -13.78 -4.01 -14.63
CA THR A 157 -14.69 -4.14 -15.78
C THR A 157 -15.72 -3.01 -15.87
N THR A 158 -16.04 -2.35 -14.77
CA THR A 158 -16.94 -1.18 -14.76
C THR A 158 -16.21 0.15 -14.95
N ALA A 159 -14.96 0.11 -15.41
CA ALA A 159 -14.09 1.29 -15.62
C ALA A 159 -13.98 2.19 -14.39
N ARG A 160 -14.11 1.63 -13.19
CA ARG A 160 -13.82 2.35 -11.95
C ARG A 160 -12.31 2.41 -11.74
N PRO A 161 -11.74 3.56 -11.38
CA PRO A 161 -10.31 3.67 -11.15
C PRO A 161 -9.90 2.76 -10.00
N LEU A 162 -9.01 1.80 -10.29
CA LEU A 162 -8.40 0.92 -9.28
C LEU A 162 -7.01 1.42 -8.85
N PHE A 163 -6.51 2.46 -9.53
CA PHE A 163 -5.16 2.98 -9.38
C PHE A 163 -5.16 4.50 -9.51
#